data_fb8a92fd0fd9c861c1fb0bedf3a0a14e
#
_entry.id   fb8a92fd0fd9c861c1fb0bedf3a0a14e
#
_cell.length_a   1.000
_cell.length_b   1.000
_cell.length_c   1.000
_cell.angle_alpha   90.00
_cell.angle_beta   90.00
_cell.angle_gamma   90.00
#
_symmetry.space_group_name_H-M   'P 1'
#
loop_
_entity.id
_entity.type
_entity.pdbx_description
1 polymer ?
#
loop_
_entity_poly.entity_id
_entity_poly.type
_entity_poly.pdbx_seq_one_letter_code
_entity_poly.pdbx_strand_id
1 'polypeptide(L)'
;MLIHAQGVDSESFFKVMPKLAKKYHVYAVDCYGHGGSLHDASKYNVVDIGNAVIDFIQNEIEKPVSLLGHSSGGLIAAYVASHSNLCRNLILEDPPFFSSQGERRKSTFNFVDLSTVCHEFLTQTETSDFVLYYFSHQYAWNFFPEKSREKIREKMIGMAAKFRQKNPDENLRVPFWPKAALAGFQGMNRYDPRFGEAFYTDSFHAGILHEELLRNIHCRTMFMKAKADVSSDGILLGALGEGDLHQVLEALPDCRLIRFDCGHGIHVEKSKEFIRQVEIFR
;
A
#
# COMPACT_ATOMS: atom_id res chain seq x y z
N MET A 1 -8.83 -8.90 10.40
CA MET A 1 -8.26 -9.20 9.07
C MET A 1 -7.31 -8.07 8.69
N LEU A 2 -6.20 -8.38 8.00
CA LEU A 2 -5.17 -7.42 7.57
C LEU A 2 -5.12 -7.42 6.05
N ILE A 3 -5.16 -6.22 5.44
CA ILE A 3 -5.12 -5.99 3.99
C ILE A 3 -3.91 -5.12 3.68
N HIS A 4 -2.99 -5.65 2.89
CA HIS A 4 -1.68 -5.04 2.61
C HIS A 4 -1.75 -3.90 1.58
N ALA A 5 -0.65 -3.15 1.45
CA ALA A 5 -0.47 -2.10 0.46
C ALA A 5 -0.12 -2.65 -0.93
N GLN A 6 -0.21 -1.78 -1.95
CA GLN A 6 0.29 -2.05 -3.29
C GLN A 6 1.79 -2.38 -3.28
N GLY A 7 2.21 -3.35 -4.08
CA GLY A 7 3.60 -3.73 -4.28
C GLY A 7 4.19 -4.65 -3.21
N VAL A 8 3.44 -4.92 -2.14
CA VAL A 8 3.79 -5.90 -1.10
C VAL A 8 2.67 -6.94 -0.97
N ASP A 9 2.82 -7.92 -0.09
CA ASP A 9 1.82 -8.96 0.16
C ASP A 9 1.56 -9.13 1.67
N SER A 10 0.82 -10.16 2.04
CA SER A 10 0.46 -10.46 3.44
C SER A 10 1.67 -10.61 4.37
N GLU A 11 2.83 -11.00 3.84
CA GLU A 11 4.07 -11.12 4.61
C GLU A 11 4.57 -9.77 5.17
N SER A 12 4.13 -8.64 4.61
CA SER A 12 4.45 -7.31 5.15
C SER A 12 4.05 -7.16 6.62
N PHE A 13 3.02 -7.88 7.06
CA PHE A 13 2.55 -7.89 8.45
C PHE A 13 3.24 -8.90 9.36
N PHE A 14 4.15 -9.74 8.87
CA PHE A 14 4.76 -10.81 9.69
C PHE A 14 5.45 -10.31 10.96
N LYS A 15 5.94 -9.07 10.96
CA LYS A 15 6.54 -8.46 12.16
C LYS A 15 5.52 -8.25 13.30
N VAL A 16 4.27 -7.93 12.98
CA VAL A 16 3.22 -7.60 13.96
C VAL A 16 2.28 -8.75 14.25
N MET A 17 2.07 -9.67 13.30
CA MET A 17 1.14 -10.79 13.42
C MET A 17 1.35 -11.66 14.67
N PRO A 18 2.57 -12.07 15.07
CA PRO A 18 2.75 -12.92 16.25
C PRO A 18 2.32 -12.26 17.56
N LYS A 19 2.33 -10.93 17.61
CA LYS A 19 1.84 -10.17 18.78
C LYS A 19 0.33 -10.03 18.74
N LEU A 20 -0.24 -9.70 17.58
CA LEU A 20 -1.69 -9.61 17.40
C LEU A 20 -2.37 -10.96 17.62
N ALA A 21 -1.75 -12.06 17.18
CA ALA A 21 -2.26 -13.42 17.35
C ALA A 21 -2.42 -13.87 18.82
N LYS A 22 -1.81 -13.16 19.77
CA LYS A 22 -2.03 -13.41 21.19
C LYS A 22 -3.45 -13.01 21.67
N LYS A 23 -4.13 -12.14 20.92
CA LYS A 23 -5.44 -11.58 21.29
C LYS A 23 -6.51 -11.74 20.20
N TYR A 24 -6.11 -12.04 18.97
CA TYR A 24 -6.98 -12.14 17.81
C TYR A 24 -6.70 -13.41 17.01
N HIS A 25 -7.71 -13.94 16.37
CA HIS A 25 -7.50 -14.82 15.22
C HIS A 25 -7.18 -13.91 14.03
N VAL A 26 -5.97 -13.98 13.50
CA VAL A 26 -5.45 -13.04 12.48
C VAL A 26 -5.53 -13.69 11.11
N TYR A 27 -6.22 -13.04 10.19
CA TYR A 27 -6.22 -13.34 8.77
C TYR A 27 -5.45 -12.24 8.05
N ALA A 28 -4.38 -12.57 7.36
CA ALA A 28 -3.67 -11.67 6.45
C ALA A 28 -3.86 -12.22 5.03
N VAL A 29 -4.46 -11.42 4.17
CA VAL A 29 -4.85 -11.85 2.81
C VAL A 29 -3.93 -11.23 1.77
N ASP A 30 -3.66 -11.97 0.69
CA ASP A 30 -3.07 -11.41 -0.52
C ASP A 30 -4.20 -10.87 -1.40
N CYS A 31 -4.14 -9.61 -1.79
CA CYS A 31 -5.07 -9.02 -2.76
C CYS A 31 -4.80 -9.55 -4.16
N TYR A 32 -5.79 -9.48 -5.05
CA TYR A 32 -5.58 -9.78 -6.47
C TYR A 32 -4.37 -9.02 -7.02
N GLY A 33 -3.57 -9.68 -7.86
CA GLY A 33 -2.31 -9.14 -8.39
C GLY A 33 -1.13 -9.16 -7.45
N HIS A 34 -1.26 -9.80 -6.26
CA HIS A 34 -0.20 -9.90 -5.27
C HIS A 34 -0.11 -11.30 -4.68
N GLY A 35 1.08 -11.67 -4.22
CA GLY A 35 1.34 -12.89 -3.48
C GLY A 35 0.85 -14.15 -4.19
N GLY A 36 0.09 -14.97 -3.47
CA GLY A 36 -0.50 -16.22 -3.97
C GLY A 36 -1.91 -16.06 -4.57
N SER A 37 -2.46 -14.84 -4.62
CA SER A 37 -3.82 -14.61 -5.12
C SER A 37 -3.89 -14.52 -6.65
N LEU A 38 -5.11 -14.45 -7.18
CA LEU A 38 -5.39 -14.38 -8.62
C LEU A 38 -4.69 -13.19 -9.29
N HIS A 39 -4.04 -13.43 -10.42
CA HIS A 39 -3.42 -12.43 -11.29
C HIS A 39 -4.27 -12.22 -12.55
N ASP A 40 -5.35 -11.45 -12.39
CA ASP A 40 -6.28 -11.07 -13.47
C ASP A 40 -6.47 -9.55 -13.47
N ALA A 41 -5.94 -8.87 -14.48
CA ALA A 41 -5.98 -7.41 -14.59
C ALA A 41 -7.39 -6.83 -14.62
N SER A 42 -8.39 -7.59 -15.08
CA SER A 42 -9.79 -7.14 -15.08
C SER A 42 -10.38 -6.97 -13.68
N LYS A 43 -9.68 -7.51 -12.65
CA LYS A 43 -10.08 -7.50 -11.24
C LYS A 43 -9.30 -6.51 -10.37
N TYR A 44 -8.38 -5.72 -10.96
CA TYR A 44 -7.54 -4.80 -10.18
C TYR A 44 -8.24 -3.46 -9.93
N ASN A 45 -9.35 -3.52 -9.21
CA ASN A 45 -10.09 -2.36 -8.76
C ASN A 45 -10.70 -2.58 -7.37
N VAL A 46 -11.04 -1.49 -6.71
CA VAL A 46 -11.51 -1.50 -5.31
C VAL A 46 -12.83 -2.27 -5.13
N VAL A 47 -13.68 -2.32 -6.16
CA VAL A 47 -14.98 -3.01 -6.13
C VAL A 47 -14.79 -4.52 -6.17
N ASP A 48 -14.07 -5.03 -7.17
CA ASP A 48 -13.85 -6.48 -7.32
C ASP A 48 -13.06 -7.05 -6.14
N ILE A 49 -12.00 -6.35 -5.71
CA ILE A 49 -11.19 -6.81 -4.56
C ILE A 49 -11.98 -6.71 -3.26
N GLY A 50 -12.71 -5.62 -3.06
CA GLY A 50 -13.54 -5.44 -1.87
C GLY A 50 -14.65 -6.47 -1.77
N ASN A 51 -15.31 -6.82 -2.89
CA ASN A 51 -16.31 -7.88 -2.95
C ASN A 51 -15.68 -9.25 -2.64
N ALA A 52 -14.50 -9.56 -3.15
CA ALA A 52 -13.79 -10.80 -2.81
C ALA A 52 -13.45 -10.87 -1.30
N VAL A 53 -13.11 -9.75 -0.67
CA VAL A 53 -12.91 -9.69 0.79
C VAL A 53 -14.23 -9.91 1.54
N ILE A 54 -15.33 -9.33 1.07
CA ILE A 54 -16.67 -9.54 1.64
C ILE A 54 -17.04 -11.03 1.55
N ASP A 55 -16.90 -11.64 0.37
CA ASP A 55 -17.17 -13.05 0.14
C ASP A 55 -16.33 -13.96 1.04
N PHE A 56 -15.03 -13.64 1.20
CA PHE A 56 -14.16 -14.39 2.11
C PHE A 56 -14.63 -14.30 3.56
N ILE A 57 -15.03 -13.11 4.02
CA ILE A 57 -15.55 -12.96 5.41
C ILE A 57 -16.85 -13.74 5.57
N GLN A 58 -17.75 -13.70 4.59
CA GLN A 58 -19.04 -14.38 4.66
C GLN A 58 -18.91 -15.91 4.66
N ASN A 59 -18.06 -16.45 3.78
CA ASN A 59 -18.02 -17.88 3.51
C ASN A 59 -16.96 -18.63 4.34
N GLU A 60 -15.87 -17.97 4.75
CA GLU A 60 -14.76 -18.62 5.46
C GLU A 60 -14.66 -18.20 6.93
N ILE A 61 -15.08 -16.97 7.28
CA ILE A 61 -15.03 -16.50 8.67
C ILE A 61 -16.40 -16.57 9.33
N GLU A 62 -17.47 -16.36 8.56
CA GLU A 62 -18.88 -16.45 8.95
C GLU A 62 -19.29 -15.49 10.10
N LYS A 63 -18.55 -14.41 10.31
CA LYS A 63 -18.82 -13.39 11.36
C LYS A 63 -18.13 -12.07 11.06
N PRO A 64 -18.68 -10.95 11.58
CA PRO A 64 -18.03 -9.65 11.45
C PRO A 64 -16.63 -9.63 12.07
N VAL A 65 -15.69 -8.95 11.38
CA VAL A 65 -14.28 -8.84 11.75
C VAL A 65 -13.87 -7.40 12.04
N SER A 66 -12.75 -7.20 12.73
CA SER A 66 -12.03 -5.93 12.67
C SER A 66 -11.16 -5.94 11.42
N LEU A 67 -11.31 -4.91 10.56
CA LEU A 67 -10.49 -4.73 9.36
C LEU A 67 -9.37 -3.75 9.64
N LEU A 68 -8.18 -4.08 9.17
CA LEU A 68 -7.04 -3.16 9.11
C LEU A 68 -6.53 -3.16 7.67
N GLY A 69 -6.51 -1.99 7.06
CA GLY A 69 -5.96 -1.80 5.72
C GLY A 69 -4.82 -0.79 5.71
N HIS A 70 -3.69 -1.19 5.13
CA HIS A 70 -2.53 -0.32 4.92
C HIS A 70 -2.55 0.25 3.50
N SER A 71 -2.42 1.57 3.36
CA SER A 71 -2.31 2.23 2.05
C SER A 71 -3.49 1.89 1.12
N SER A 72 -3.25 1.33 -0.08
CA SER A 72 -4.31 0.83 -0.97
C SER A 72 -5.22 -0.20 -0.31
N GLY A 73 -4.69 -1.04 0.59
CA GLY A 73 -5.49 -1.93 1.44
C GLY A 73 -6.46 -1.18 2.34
N GLY A 74 -6.16 0.06 2.71
CA GLY A 74 -7.07 0.94 3.44
C GLY A 74 -8.25 1.42 2.60
N LEU A 75 -8.05 1.64 1.29
CA LEU A 75 -9.15 1.93 0.35
C LEU A 75 -10.09 0.72 0.22
N ILE A 76 -9.51 -0.48 0.11
CA ILE A 76 -10.27 -1.74 0.04
C ILE A 76 -11.03 -1.98 1.35
N ALA A 77 -10.39 -1.80 2.51
CA ALA A 77 -11.03 -1.95 3.81
C ALA A 77 -12.19 -0.97 4.01
N ALA A 78 -12.04 0.27 3.54
CA ALA A 78 -13.10 1.27 3.55
C ALA A 78 -14.27 0.88 2.64
N TYR A 79 -13.98 0.31 1.45
CA TYR A 79 -15.03 -0.24 0.58
C TYR A 79 -15.84 -1.33 1.29
N VAL A 80 -15.16 -2.30 1.91
CA VAL A 80 -15.83 -3.37 2.67
C VAL A 80 -16.67 -2.81 3.80
N ALA A 81 -16.16 -1.81 4.54
CA ALA A 81 -16.86 -1.20 5.67
C ALA A 81 -18.10 -0.38 5.25
N SER A 82 -18.05 0.24 4.05
CA SER A 82 -19.17 1.05 3.51
C SER A 82 -20.24 0.22 2.80
N HIS A 83 -19.90 -0.99 2.30
CA HIS A 83 -20.80 -1.84 1.51
C HIS A 83 -21.27 -3.10 2.22
N SER A 84 -20.85 -3.31 3.50
CA SER A 84 -21.28 -4.48 4.26
C SER A 84 -21.36 -4.21 5.76
N ASN A 85 -22.11 -5.04 6.48
CA ASN A 85 -22.16 -5.03 7.95
C ASN A 85 -21.11 -5.96 8.57
N LEU A 86 -20.12 -6.40 7.81
CA LEU A 86 -19.10 -7.37 8.22
C LEU A 86 -17.88 -6.71 8.87
N CYS A 87 -17.77 -5.38 8.82
CA CYS A 87 -16.74 -4.63 9.49
C CYS A 87 -17.22 -4.16 10.87
N ARG A 88 -16.68 -4.76 11.95
CA ARG A 88 -16.98 -4.33 13.34
C ARG A 88 -16.22 -3.06 13.71
N ASN A 89 -14.94 -3.02 13.39
CA ASN A 89 -14.05 -1.89 13.61
C ASN A 89 -13.15 -1.74 12.39
N LEU A 90 -12.94 -0.51 11.94
CA LEU A 90 -12.06 -0.20 10.83
C LEU A 90 -10.80 0.49 11.33
N ILE A 91 -9.64 0.00 10.92
CA ILE A 91 -8.35 0.62 11.18
C ILE A 91 -7.72 0.95 9.83
N LEU A 92 -7.49 2.22 9.60
CA LEU A 92 -6.94 2.79 8.37
C LEU A 92 -5.49 3.20 8.63
N GLU A 93 -4.54 2.44 8.13
CA GLU A 93 -3.12 2.76 8.24
C GLU A 93 -2.69 3.53 6.99
N ASP A 94 -2.67 4.84 7.12
CA ASP A 94 -2.19 5.84 6.15
C ASP A 94 -2.69 5.61 4.71
N PRO A 95 -4.00 5.41 4.45
CA PRO A 95 -4.51 5.23 3.10
C PRO A 95 -4.49 6.54 2.30
N PRO A 96 -4.31 6.47 0.96
CA PRO A 96 -4.17 7.64 0.10
C PRO A 96 -5.53 8.22 -0.34
N PHE A 97 -6.46 8.46 0.61
CA PHE A 97 -7.74 9.10 0.29
C PHE A 97 -7.53 10.48 -0.32
N PHE A 98 -8.30 10.81 -1.34
CA PHE A 98 -8.28 12.03 -2.13
C PHE A 98 -6.98 12.24 -2.92
N SER A 99 -5.82 11.90 -2.37
CA SER A 99 -4.52 12.07 -3.02
C SER A 99 -4.28 11.11 -4.18
N SER A 100 -4.86 9.90 -4.16
CA SER A 100 -4.66 8.87 -5.19
C SER A 100 -5.68 8.90 -6.34
N GLN A 101 -6.64 9.84 -6.34
CA GLN A 101 -7.76 9.88 -7.29
C GLN A 101 -7.68 11.10 -8.22
N GLY A 102 -8.17 10.95 -9.43
CA GLY A 102 -8.24 12.03 -10.43
C GLY A 102 -6.87 12.64 -10.75
N GLU A 103 -6.82 13.90 -11.10
CA GLU A 103 -5.56 14.60 -11.43
C GLU A 103 -4.62 14.74 -10.22
N ARG A 104 -5.17 14.75 -9.00
CA ARG A 104 -4.41 14.86 -7.76
C ARG A 104 -3.35 13.76 -7.63
N ARG A 105 -3.65 12.54 -8.09
CA ARG A 105 -2.72 11.40 -8.02
C ARG A 105 -1.37 11.67 -8.68
N LYS A 106 -1.34 12.46 -9.77
CA LYS A 106 -0.14 12.71 -10.57
C LYS A 106 0.98 13.44 -9.81
N SER A 107 0.64 14.13 -8.71
CA SER A 107 1.60 14.80 -7.83
C SER A 107 1.86 14.03 -6.54
N THR A 108 1.71 12.70 -6.54
CA THR A 108 2.01 11.84 -5.39
C THR A 108 3.22 10.94 -5.66
N PHE A 109 3.94 10.60 -4.59
CA PHE A 109 5.09 9.69 -4.67
C PHE A 109 4.70 8.35 -5.31
N ASN A 110 3.56 7.75 -4.91
CA ASN A 110 3.12 6.49 -5.49
C ASN A 110 2.94 6.57 -7.01
N PHE A 111 2.43 7.68 -7.51
CA PHE A 111 2.24 7.85 -8.96
C PHE A 111 3.58 7.93 -9.69
N VAL A 112 4.48 8.81 -9.26
CA VAL A 112 5.76 9.03 -9.96
C VAL A 112 6.76 7.91 -9.74
N ASP A 113 6.68 7.19 -8.60
CA ASP A 113 7.63 6.14 -8.24
C ASP A 113 7.20 4.75 -8.73
N LEU A 114 5.95 4.34 -8.46
CA LEU A 114 5.49 2.98 -8.75
C LEU A 114 4.55 2.92 -9.96
N SER A 115 3.49 3.74 -10.00
CA SER A 115 2.47 3.61 -11.05
C SER A 115 3.04 3.96 -12.44
N THR A 116 3.84 5.01 -12.55
CA THR A 116 4.51 5.38 -13.82
C THR A 116 5.48 4.28 -14.26
N VAL A 117 6.28 3.74 -13.34
CA VAL A 117 7.23 2.65 -13.67
C VAL A 117 6.48 1.38 -14.09
N CYS A 118 5.33 1.08 -13.48
CA CYS A 118 4.48 -0.03 -13.94
C CYS A 118 3.98 0.19 -15.37
N HIS A 119 3.48 1.39 -15.69
CA HIS A 119 3.02 1.77 -17.01
C HIS A 119 4.14 1.64 -18.06
N GLU A 120 5.31 2.19 -17.78
CA GLU A 120 6.48 2.10 -18.66
C GLU A 120 6.95 0.66 -18.84
N PHE A 121 6.96 -0.16 -17.77
CA PHE A 121 7.31 -1.57 -17.84
C PHE A 121 6.38 -2.36 -18.75
N LEU A 122 5.09 -2.08 -18.74
CA LEU A 122 4.10 -2.78 -19.56
C LEU A 122 4.19 -2.41 -21.05
N THR A 123 4.83 -1.31 -21.39
CA THR A 123 4.98 -0.83 -22.78
C THR A 123 6.35 -1.13 -23.38
N GLN A 124 7.37 -1.44 -22.55
CA GLN A 124 8.72 -1.78 -23.02
C GLN A 124 8.85 -3.29 -23.34
N THR A 125 9.94 -3.66 -24.09
CA THR A 125 10.24 -5.03 -24.50
C THR A 125 11.67 -5.47 -24.12
N GLU A 126 12.40 -4.66 -23.36
CA GLU A 126 13.83 -4.87 -23.05
C GLU A 126 14.03 -5.95 -21.97
N THR A 127 13.12 -6.06 -21.02
CA THR A 127 13.22 -7.01 -19.91
C THR A 127 11.87 -7.48 -19.42
N SER A 128 11.81 -8.73 -18.92
CA SER A 128 10.66 -9.29 -18.20
C SER A 128 10.83 -9.27 -16.67
N ASP A 129 11.99 -8.84 -16.14
CA ASP A 129 12.23 -8.74 -14.70
C ASP A 129 11.72 -7.39 -14.16
N PHE A 130 10.46 -7.34 -13.72
CA PHE A 130 9.86 -6.15 -13.15
C PHE A 130 10.60 -5.64 -11.92
N VAL A 131 11.10 -6.52 -11.05
CA VAL A 131 11.80 -6.11 -9.81
C VAL A 131 13.06 -5.30 -10.13
N LEU A 132 13.86 -5.79 -11.11
CA LEU A 132 15.05 -5.07 -11.55
C LEU A 132 14.69 -3.79 -12.30
N TYR A 133 13.66 -3.84 -13.16
CA TYR A 133 13.18 -2.68 -13.88
C TYR A 133 12.73 -1.57 -12.91
N TYR A 134 11.86 -1.90 -11.94
CA TYR A 134 11.41 -0.96 -10.93
C TYR A 134 12.57 -0.40 -10.11
N PHE A 135 13.49 -1.27 -9.62
CA PHE A 135 14.66 -0.81 -8.89
C PHE A 135 15.50 0.21 -9.70
N SER A 136 15.56 0.02 -11.02
CA SER A 136 16.34 0.88 -11.91
C SER A 136 15.66 2.23 -12.22
N HIS A 137 14.32 2.29 -12.19
CA HIS A 137 13.53 3.43 -12.67
C HIS A 137 12.78 4.19 -11.57
N GLN A 138 12.83 3.70 -10.30
CA GLN A 138 12.10 4.32 -9.19
C GLN A 138 12.49 5.79 -8.98
N TYR A 139 11.51 6.63 -8.68
CA TYR A 139 11.69 8.06 -8.37
C TYR A 139 12.62 8.28 -7.16
N ALA A 140 12.70 7.31 -6.24
CA ALA A 140 13.54 7.35 -5.05
C ALA A 140 15.03 7.63 -5.35
N TRP A 141 15.51 7.41 -6.57
CA TRP A 141 16.86 7.84 -6.98
C TRP A 141 17.07 9.35 -6.87
N ASN A 142 16.01 10.16 -6.95
CA ASN A 142 16.08 11.62 -6.81
C ASN A 142 16.45 12.07 -5.38
N PHE A 143 16.35 11.20 -4.38
CA PHE A 143 16.81 11.51 -3.01
C PHE A 143 18.34 11.46 -2.85
N PHE A 144 19.08 10.97 -3.85
CA PHE A 144 20.53 10.99 -3.84
C PHE A 144 21.08 12.33 -4.38
N PRO A 145 22.25 12.81 -3.87
CA PRO A 145 22.86 14.03 -4.36
C PRO A 145 23.12 13.95 -5.86
N GLU A 146 22.72 14.97 -6.61
CA GLU A 146 22.77 15.03 -8.08
C GLU A 146 24.15 14.66 -8.64
N LYS A 147 25.22 15.22 -8.06
CA LYS A 147 26.61 14.98 -8.49
C LYS A 147 27.08 13.52 -8.44
N SER A 148 26.48 12.71 -7.59
CA SER A 148 26.87 11.31 -7.39
C SER A 148 25.79 10.31 -7.77
N ARG A 149 24.57 10.77 -8.03
CA ARG A 149 23.37 9.98 -8.28
C ARG A 149 23.61 8.91 -9.33
N GLU A 150 24.05 9.29 -10.51
CA GLU A 150 24.19 8.36 -11.63
C GLU A 150 25.21 7.27 -11.34
N LYS A 151 26.39 7.65 -10.84
CA LYS A 151 27.43 6.67 -10.46
C LYS A 151 26.96 5.69 -9.38
N ILE A 152 26.21 6.17 -8.38
CA ILE A 152 25.64 5.31 -7.33
C ILE A 152 24.58 4.40 -7.93
N ARG A 153 23.69 4.94 -8.74
CA ARG A 153 22.59 4.22 -9.41
C ARG A 153 23.14 3.07 -10.26
N GLU A 154 24.05 3.35 -11.19
CA GLU A 154 24.69 2.33 -12.04
C GLU A 154 25.30 1.19 -11.22
N LYS A 155 26.07 1.55 -10.18
CA LYS A 155 26.71 0.55 -9.30
C LYS A 155 25.66 -0.31 -8.60
N MET A 156 24.61 0.28 -8.04
CA MET A 156 23.58 -0.43 -7.31
C MET A 156 22.72 -1.32 -8.23
N ILE A 157 22.38 -0.84 -9.42
CA ILE A 157 21.69 -1.61 -10.46
C ILE A 157 22.54 -2.82 -10.87
N GLY A 158 23.84 -2.65 -11.07
CA GLY A 158 24.74 -3.76 -11.38
C GLY A 158 24.80 -4.82 -10.27
N MET A 159 24.69 -4.42 -8.99
CA MET A 159 24.61 -5.34 -7.86
C MET A 159 23.25 -6.05 -7.81
N ALA A 160 22.16 -5.31 -8.03
CA ALA A 160 20.81 -5.86 -8.10
C ALA A 160 20.67 -6.88 -9.24
N ALA A 161 21.16 -6.56 -10.43
CA ALA A 161 21.13 -7.46 -11.59
C ALA A 161 21.87 -8.78 -11.32
N LYS A 162 23.08 -8.71 -10.72
CA LYS A 162 23.84 -9.92 -10.33
C LYS A 162 23.10 -10.76 -9.29
N PHE A 163 22.40 -10.12 -8.35
CA PHE A 163 21.61 -10.83 -7.37
C PHE A 163 20.40 -11.49 -8.04
N ARG A 164 19.63 -10.78 -8.85
CA ARG A 164 18.45 -11.28 -9.57
C ARG A 164 18.79 -12.46 -10.51
N GLN A 165 19.91 -12.38 -11.21
CA GLN A 165 20.36 -13.47 -12.08
C GLN A 165 20.57 -14.79 -11.33
N LYS A 166 21.02 -14.73 -10.06
CA LYS A 166 21.29 -15.92 -9.23
C LYS A 166 20.06 -16.35 -8.42
N ASN A 167 19.18 -15.44 -8.11
CA ASN A 167 18.06 -15.62 -7.19
C ASN A 167 16.78 -14.95 -7.75
N PRO A 168 16.25 -15.43 -8.89
CA PRO A 168 15.13 -14.78 -9.58
C PRO A 168 13.84 -14.74 -8.75
N ASP A 169 13.65 -15.70 -7.84
CA ASP A 169 12.44 -15.85 -7.04
C ASP A 169 12.58 -15.27 -5.62
N GLU A 170 13.77 -14.78 -5.25
CA GLU A 170 13.98 -14.20 -3.93
C GLU A 170 13.65 -12.70 -3.90
N ASN A 171 13.24 -12.21 -2.72
CA ASN A 171 13.12 -10.77 -2.47
C ASN A 171 14.46 -10.06 -2.70
N LEU A 172 14.42 -8.91 -3.37
CA LEU A 172 15.63 -8.17 -3.76
C LEU A 172 16.52 -7.86 -2.55
N ARG A 173 17.81 -8.17 -2.67
CA ARG A 173 18.84 -7.81 -1.69
C ARG A 173 19.95 -7.05 -2.40
N VAL A 174 20.16 -5.82 -1.98
CA VAL A 174 21.25 -4.97 -2.48
C VAL A 174 22.12 -4.56 -1.30
N PRO A 175 23.41 -4.93 -1.26
CA PRO A 175 24.32 -4.53 -0.20
C PRO A 175 24.36 -3.00 -0.07
N PHE A 176 24.40 -2.51 1.18
CA PHE A 176 24.43 -1.08 1.52
C PHE A 176 23.16 -0.29 1.19
N TRP A 177 22.15 -0.90 0.59
CA TRP A 177 20.84 -0.25 0.42
C TRP A 177 20.11 -0.16 1.77
N PRO A 178 19.40 0.94 2.07
CA PRO A 178 18.67 1.08 3.34
C PRO A 178 17.65 -0.06 3.52
N LYS A 179 17.68 -0.73 4.65
CA LYS A 179 16.75 -1.85 4.94
C LYS A 179 15.27 -1.43 4.86
N ALA A 180 14.97 -0.19 5.28
CA ALA A 180 13.62 0.34 5.19
C ALA A 180 13.14 0.47 3.73
N ALA A 181 14.04 0.88 2.81
CA ALA A 181 13.73 0.96 1.39
C ALA A 181 13.58 -0.44 0.74
N LEU A 182 14.34 -1.46 1.23
CA LEU A 182 14.16 -2.85 0.77
C LEU A 182 12.84 -3.48 1.25
N ALA A 183 12.22 -2.95 2.29
CA ALA A 183 10.91 -3.44 2.72
C ALA A 183 9.82 -3.25 1.64
N GLY A 184 9.92 -2.22 0.80
CA GLY A 184 9.05 -2.01 -0.35
C GLY A 184 9.21 -3.02 -1.49
N PHE A 185 10.28 -3.84 -1.46
CA PHE A 185 10.51 -4.92 -2.44
C PHE A 185 10.06 -6.30 -1.92
N GLN A 186 9.58 -6.37 -0.68
CA GLN A 186 9.07 -7.61 -0.12
C GLN A 186 7.74 -7.97 -0.80
N GLY A 187 7.68 -9.13 -1.46
CA GLY A 187 6.51 -9.54 -2.25
C GLY A 187 6.50 -9.06 -3.71
N MET A 188 7.39 -8.16 -4.11
CA MET A 188 7.40 -7.60 -5.47
C MET A 188 7.69 -8.64 -6.58
N ASN A 189 8.31 -9.78 -6.25
CA ASN A 189 8.43 -10.92 -7.16
C ASN A 189 7.07 -11.54 -7.53
N ARG A 190 6.06 -11.35 -6.69
CA ARG A 190 4.71 -11.88 -6.81
C ARG A 190 3.69 -10.76 -7.01
N TYR A 191 4.17 -9.60 -7.48
CA TYR A 191 3.35 -8.45 -7.82
C TYR A 191 3.13 -8.36 -9.31
N ASP A 192 1.89 -8.13 -9.71
CA ASP A 192 1.54 -7.89 -11.11
C ASP A 192 1.59 -6.39 -11.42
N PRO A 193 2.50 -5.91 -12.29
CA PRO A 193 2.58 -4.49 -12.65
C PRO A 193 1.29 -3.90 -13.21
N ARG A 194 0.38 -4.71 -13.75
CA ARG A 194 -0.94 -4.27 -14.21
C ARG A 194 -1.82 -3.74 -13.07
N PHE A 195 -1.51 -4.09 -11.83
CA PHE A 195 -2.15 -3.46 -10.67
C PHE A 195 -1.69 -1.99 -10.51
N GLY A 196 -0.41 -1.70 -10.73
CA GLY A 196 0.11 -0.34 -10.76
C GLY A 196 -0.44 0.48 -11.92
N GLU A 197 -0.68 -0.15 -13.07
CA GLU A 197 -1.39 0.45 -14.21
C GLU A 197 -2.80 0.91 -13.84
N ALA A 198 -3.52 0.17 -12.99
CA ALA A 198 -4.84 0.59 -12.53
C ALA A 198 -4.79 1.90 -11.72
N PHE A 199 -3.72 2.16 -10.94
CA PHE A 199 -3.49 3.46 -10.29
C PHE A 199 -3.03 4.53 -11.29
N TYR A 200 -2.21 4.18 -12.28
CA TYR A 200 -1.78 5.10 -13.32
C TYR A 200 -2.95 5.62 -14.15
N THR A 201 -3.89 4.76 -14.52
CA THR A 201 -5.08 5.10 -15.30
C THR A 201 -6.26 5.62 -14.47
N ASP A 202 -6.18 5.60 -13.14
CA ASP A 202 -7.27 5.89 -12.20
C ASP A 202 -8.38 4.80 -12.16
N SER A 203 -8.24 3.72 -12.91
CA SER A 203 -9.25 2.65 -12.98
C SER A 203 -9.39 1.85 -11.69
N PHE A 204 -8.38 1.89 -10.80
CA PHE A 204 -8.46 1.23 -9.49
C PHE A 204 -9.67 1.67 -8.67
N HIS A 205 -10.05 2.92 -8.77
CA HIS A 205 -11.18 3.47 -8.01
C HIS A 205 -12.55 3.08 -8.56
N ALA A 206 -12.64 2.53 -9.79
CA ALA A 206 -13.88 2.09 -10.43
C ALA A 206 -15.00 3.18 -10.42
N GLY A 207 -14.61 4.45 -10.48
CA GLY A 207 -15.55 5.60 -10.43
C GLY A 207 -16.12 5.92 -9.05
N ILE A 208 -15.73 5.20 -7.99
CA ILE A 208 -16.16 5.48 -6.62
C ILE A 208 -15.45 6.73 -6.08
N LEU A 209 -16.23 7.69 -5.60
CA LEU A 209 -15.69 8.88 -4.95
C LEU A 209 -15.33 8.59 -3.49
N HIS A 210 -14.14 8.99 -3.06
CA HIS A 210 -13.66 8.76 -1.69
C HIS A 210 -14.57 9.41 -0.64
N GLU A 211 -15.15 10.58 -0.91
CA GLU A 211 -16.07 11.23 0.00
C GLU A 211 -17.33 10.41 0.25
N GLU A 212 -17.96 9.88 -0.82
CA GLU A 212 -19.14 9.02 -0.72
C GLU A 212 -18.82 7.72 0.02
N LEU A 213 -17.66 7.12 -0.30
CA LEU A 213 -17.18 5.92 0.35
C LEU A 213 -17.07 6.13 1.88
N LEU A 214 -16.41 7.21 2.29
CA LEU A 214 -16.16 7.51 3.71
C LEU A 214 -17.47 7.85 4.46
N ARG A 215 -18.39 8.60 3.86
CA ARG A 215 -19.70 8.95 4.47
C ARG A 215 -20.59 7.75 4.73
N ASN A 216 -20.40 6.66 4.01
CA ASN A 216 -21.15 5.40 4.16
C ASN A 216 -20.50 4.42 5.17
N ILE A 217 -19.43 4.81 5.85
CA ILE A 217 -18.82 4.00 6.91
C ILE A 217 -19.53 4.30 8.23
N HIS A 218 -20.15 3.28 8.83
CA HIS A 218 -20.92 3.42 10.08
C HIS A 218 -20.28 2.69 11.27
N CYS A 219 -19.20 1.95 11.07
CA CYS A 219 -18.48 1.29 12.14
C CYS A 219 -17.45 2.21 12.80
N ARG A 220 -17.07 1.88 14.05
CA ARG A 220 -15.97 2.59 14.72
C ARG A 220 -14.72 2.58 13.85
N THR A 221 -14.16 3.78 13.62
CA THR A 221 -12.99 3.93 12.75
C THR A 221 -11.82 4.58 13.49
N MET A 222 -10.60 4.06 13.25
CA MET A 222 -9.34 4.66 13.66
C MET A 222 -8.49 4.94 12.43
N PHE A 223 -8.02 6.16 12.30
CA PHE A 223 -7.08 6.59 11.27
C PHE A 223 -5.69 6.77 11.87
N MET A 224 -4.73 6.01 11.37
CA MET A 224 -3.31 6.14 11.69
C MET A 224 -2.62 6.93 10.59
N LYS A 225 -2.16 8.14 10.90
CA LYS A 225 -1.51 9.07 9.96
C LYS A 225 -0.01 9.05 10.14
N ALA A 226 0.71 8.70 9.09
CA ALA A 226 2.16 8.84 9.00
C ALA A 226 2.57 10.28 8.60
N LYS A 227 3.85 10.60 8.67
CA LYS A 227 4.38 11.85 8.14
C LYS A 227 4.17 11.92 6.62
N ALA A 228 3.96 13.14 6.14
CA ALA A 228 3.97 13.47 4.73
C ALA A 228 4.66 14.81 4.54
N ASP A 229 5.57 14.86 3.58
CA ASP A 229 6.28 16.07 3.16
C ASP A 229 5.99 16.36 1.69
N VAL A 230 6.39 17.52 1.20
CA VAL A 230 6.30 17.87 -0.21
C VAL A 230 7.73 18.14 -0.69
N SER A 231 8.13 17.48 -1.76
CA SER A 231 9.44 17.69 -2.38
C SER A 231 9.53 19.08 -3.05
N SER A 232 10.76 19.49 -3.42
CA SER A 232 10.99 20.77 -4.09
C SER A 232 10.28 20.90 -5.45
N ASP A 233 9.98 19.80 -6.09
CA ASP A 233 9.24 19.71 -7.36
C ASP A 233 7.72 19.49 -7.19
N GLY A 234 7.22 19.61 -5.94
CA GLY A 234 5.79 19.60 -5.63
C GLY A 234 5.18 18.21 -5.48
N ILE A 235 5.99 17.14 -5.39
CA ILE A 235 5.50 15.77 -5.19
C ILE A 235 5.22 15.54 -3.70
N LEU A 236 4.03 15.05 -3.39
CA LEU A 236 3.63 14.62 -2.05
C LEU A 236 4.38 13.34 -1.67
N LEU A 237 5.33 13.45 -0.73
CA LEU A 237 6.13 12.35 -0.18
C LEU A 237 5.39 11.73 1.02
N GLY A 238 4.32 11.00 0.74
CA GLY A 238 3.43 10.36 1.70
C GLY A 238 2.15 9.91 1.04
N ALA A 239 1.25 9.28 1.79
CA ALA A 239 -0.01 8.81 1.23
C ALA A 239 -1.01 9.94 1.02
N LEU A 240 -1.16 10.83 2.01
CA LEU A 240 -2.06 11.99 1.92
C LEU A 240 -1.49 13.19 2.69
N GLY A 241 -1.80 14.39 2.21
CA GLY A 241 -1.44 15.65 2.87
C GLY A 241 -2.43 16.03 3.97
N GLU A 242 -2.16 17.15 4.67
CA GLU A 242 -3.05 17.65 5.74
C GLU A 242 -4.41 18.09 5.21
N GLY A 243 -4.47 18.66 4.00
CA GLY A 243 -5.74 19.03 3.36
C GLY A 243 -6.60 17.81 3.01
N ASP A 244 -5.96 16.74 2.52
CA ASP A 244 -6.65 15.46 2.24
C ASP A 244 -7.15 14.82 3.55
N LEU A 245 -6.33 14.88 4.63
CA LEU A 245 -6.71 14.37 5.95
C LEU A 245 -7.91 15.14 6.52
N HIS A 246 -7.96 16.46 6.33
CA HIS A 246 -9.09 17.27 6.77
C HIS A 246 -10.39 16.79 6.12
N GLN A 247 -10.40 16.56 4.80
CA GLN A 247 -11.54 16.01 4.08
C GLN A 247 -11.96 14.62 4.61
N VAL A 248 -10.98 13.75 4.95
CA VAL A 248 -11.27 12.46 5.59
C VAL A 248 -12.02 12.64 6.90
N LEU A 249 -11.54 13.53 7.78
CA LEU A 249 -12.14 13.75 9.10
C LEU A 249 -13.51 14.42 9.02
N GLU A 250 -13.75 15.26 8.01
CA GLU A 250 -15.09 15.83 7.74
C GLU A 250 -16.07 14.74 7.27
N ALA A 251 -15.62 13.80 6.45
CA ALA A 251 -16.46 12.69 5.98
C ALA A 251 -16.67 11.59 7.03
N LEU A 252 -15.75 11.46 8.01
CA LEU A 252 -15.76 10.49 9.11
C LEU A 252 -15.66 11.20 10.46
N PRO A 253 -16.71 11.86 10.96
CA PRO A 253 -16.63 12.71 12.16
C PRO A 253 -16.29 11.93 13.43
N ASP A 254 -16.67 10.65 13.55
CA ASP A 254 -16.38 9.81 14.70
C ASP A 254 -15.05 9.04 14.58
N CYS A 255 -14.19 9.45 13.64
CA CYS A 255 -12.90 8.81 13.42
C CYS A 255 -11.88 9.21 14.47
N ARG A 256 -11.27 8.20 15.15
CA ARG A 256 -10.15 8.44 16.05
C ARG A 256 -8.84 8.60 15.26
N LEU A 257 -8.31 9.81 15.22
CA LEU A 257 -7.02 10.11 14.58
C LEU A 257 -5.86 9.81 15.55
N ILE A 258 -4.87 9.06 15.07
CA ILE A 258 -3.56 8.83 15.72
C ILE A 258 -2.45 9.23 14.75
N ARG A 259 -1.58 10.16 15.14
CA ARG A 259 -0.43 10.58 14.35
C ARG A 259 0.83 9.83 14.78
N PHE A 260 1.61 9.39 13.81
CA PHE A 260 2.88 8.70 14.00
C PHE A 260 4.03 9.51 13.40
N ASP A 261 5.09 9.64 14.17
CA ASP A 261 6.36 10.25 13.72
C ASP A 261 7.22 9.20 13.01
N CYS A 262 6.81 8.79 11.82
CA CYS A 262 7.49 7.82 10.96
C CYS A 262 7.02 7.92 9.51
N GLY A 263 7.64 7.15 8.62
CA GLY A 263 7.20 6.97 7.24
C GLY A 263 5.92 6.16 7.12
N HIS A 264 5.53 5.92 5.88
CA HIS A 264 4.27 5.31 5.46
C HIS A 264 3.97 3.92 6.06
N GLY A 265 5.01 3.10 6.31
CA GLY A 265 4.86 1.77 6.90
C GLY A 265 4.86 1.79 8.44
N ILE A 266 3.79 2.28 9.07
CA ILE A 266 3.70 2.46 10.53
C ILE A 266 3.91 1.13 11.27
N HIS A 267 3.26 0.04 10.81
CA HIS A 267 3.40 -1.30 11.40
C HIS A 267 4.83 -1.85 11.32
N VAL A 268 5.63 -1.38 10.35
CA VAL A 268 7.04 -1.77 10.19
C VAL A 268 7.93 -0.92 11.09
N GLU A 269 7.81 0.43 11.02
CA GLU A 269 8.72 1.37 11.68
C GLU A 269 8.41 1.55 13.18
N LYS A 270 7.13 1.62 13.53
CA LYS A 270 6.63 1.86 14.89
C LYS A 270 5.81 0.68 15.42
N SER A 271 6.24 -0.54 15.12
CA SER A 271 5.48 -1.78 15.39
C SER A 271 4.97 -1.92 16.83
N LYS A 272 5.71 -1.49 17.84
CA LYS A 272 5.27 -1.56 19.25
C LYS A 272 4.10 -0.63 19.53
N GLU A 273 4.19 0.60 19.05
CA GLU A 273 3.14 1.60 19.21
C GLU A 273 1.90 1.27 18.38
N PHE A 274 2.09 0.85 17.13
CA PHE A 274 1.05 0.31 16.26
C PHE A 274 0.22 -0.78 16.95
N ILE A 275 0.89 -1.84 17.46
CA ILE A 275 0.21 -2.93 18.17
C ILE A 275 -0.57 -2.42 19.37
N ARG A 276 0.02 -1.51 20.18
CA ARG A 276 -0.66 -0.91 21.33
C ARG A 276 -1.94 -0.20 20.92
N GLN A 277 -1.93 0.58 19.82
CA GLN A 277 -3.13 1.28 19.35
C GLN A 277 -4.20 0.30 18.85
N VAL A 278 -3.81 -0.73 18.08
CA VAL A 278 -4.73 -1.78 17.63
C VAL A 278 -5.37 -2.51 18.83
N GLU A 279 -4.61 -2.82 19.87
CA GLU A 279 -5.10 -3.52 21.06
C GLU A 279 -6.05 -2.67 21.93
N ILE A 280 -5.88 -1.36 21.95
CA ILE A 280 -6.75 -0.43 22.69
C ILE A 280 -8.05 -0.17 21.92
N PHE A 281 -7.99 -0.22 20.61
CA PHE A 281 -9.13 0.03 19.72
C PHE A 281 -10.01 -1.23 19.56
N ARG A 282 -10.78 -1.56 20.58
CA ARG A 282 -11.69 -2.73 20.63
C ARG A 282 -13.14 -2.33 20.57
#